data_cefb9f4a4fc9e539235da06dda6a6fb6
#
_entry.id   cefb9f4a4fc9e539235da06dda6a6fb6
#
_cell.length_a   1.000
_cell.length_b   1.000
_cell.length_c   1.000
_cell.angle_alpha   90.00
_cell.angle_beta   90.00
_cell.angle_gamma   90.00
#
_symmetry.space_group_name_H-M   'P 1'
#
loop_
_entity.id
_entity.type
_entity.pdbx_description
1 polymer ?
#
loop_
_entity_poly.entity_id
_entity_poly.type
_entity_poly.pdbx_seq_one_letter_code
_entity_poly.pdbx_strand_id
1 'polypeptide(L)'
;MGLGEVMMRRSSIFLGALLLASGWARAHELSEATQTCLSCHVSVLPGIHGDWLKSKHSRTRPSEAMGKGELERRFSANSIPEELAHVVVGCAECHTLNPESHPDTFEHNGFKVHTLVSPRDCSVCHPVEASQFEQNLMSRAHGNLMGNPLYAALANSINGPQAVKDGALLQREPEELTQSDSCLACHGTKVQVGPRMTRETSIGSMEFPALRGWPNQGVGRINPDGTRGSCAACHTRHAFSIEVARKPETCSQCHKGPDVPAYAVYQVSKHGNLYNSTGNSWKWDEVPWRVGKDFQAPTCATCHVSLIVDPDGNPLTPRSHAMAERLPWRLFGLIYSHPHPRSPDTTGFRNSAGLTLPTELTGEPVETAVIGPEELEKRLSAMEGVCSSCHSSPWVQGHFEKLKKTISDTNASTLEATRLVLRAWEKGLAKRENPFDEGIERMWVEQWLFFSNSTRFASAMAGADYGVFAHGRWDLTKNLRKMWEWLEEREGK
;
A
#
# COMPACT_ATOMS: atom_id res chain seq x y z
N MET A 1 23.14 82.78 25.47
CA MET A 1 23.12 83.80 24.41
C MET A 1 23.42 83.12 23.09
N GLY A 2 22.59 83.34 22.06
CA GLY A 2 22.87 82.93 20.74
C GLY A 2 21.75 82.04 20.16
N LEU A 3 20.68 82.66 19.69
CA LEU A 3 19.61 82.11 18.85
C LEU A 3 20.20 81.89 17.45
N GLY A 4 19.99 80.68 16.94
CA GLY A 4 20.31 80.29 15.57
C GLY A 4 19.06 79.82 14.81
N GLU A 5 18.74 80.53 13.74
CA GLU A 5 17.56 80.41 12.91
C GLU A 5 17.39 79.01 12.25
N VAL A 6 16.18 78.52 12.27
CA VAL A 6 15.78 77.32 11.53
C VAL A 6 15.41 77.68 10.08
N MET A 7 16.22 77.23 9.15
CA MET A 7 15.98 77.41 7.71
C MET A 7 15.18 76.18 7.19
N MET A 8 13.91 76.37 6.88
CA MET A 8 13.02 75.39 6.28
C MET A 8 13.40 75.18 4.78
N ARG A 9 14.01 73.98 4.50
CA ARG A 9 14.16 73.53 3.10
C ARG A 9 12.96 72.65 2.74
N ARG A 10 12.21 73.11 1.76
CA ARG A 10 11.17 72.37 1.08
C ARG A 10 11.84 71.24 0.28
N SER A 11 11.71 69.97 0.66
CA SER A 11 12.05 68.82 -0.15
C SER A 11 10.83 68.34 -0.90
N SER A 12 10.91 68.42 -2.21
CA SER A 12 9.96 67.89 -3.17
C SER A 12 9.99 66.35 -3.08
N ILE A 13 8.87 65.76 -2.66
CA ILE A 13 8.70 64.32 -2.65
C ILE A 13 8.39 63.93 -4.11
N PHE A 14 9.35 63.29 -4.80
CA PHE A 14 9.12 62.51 -6.01
C PHE A 14 8.44 61.20 -5.63
N LEU A 15 7.13 61.12 -5.93
CA LEU A 15 6.34 59.91 -5.83
C LEU A 15 6.75 58.97 -6.97
N GLY A 16 7.79 58.18 -6.74
CA GLY A 16 8.18 57.07 -7.63
C GLY A 16 7.15 55.96 -7.47
N ALA A 17 6.25 55.82 -8.46
CA ALA A 17 5.36 54.65 -8.56
C ALA A 17 6.24 53.39 -8.79
N LEU A 18 6.56 52.67 -7.73
CA LEU A 18 7.11 51.32 -7.79
C LEU A 18 6.00 50.41 -8.28
N LEU A 19 5.96 50.15 -9.57
CA LEU A 19 5.18 49.05 -10.16
C LEU A 19 5.79 47.76 -9.63
N LEU A 20 5.29 47.33 -8.50
CA LEU A 20 5.40 45.95 -8.05
C LEU A 20 4.68 45.09 -9.09
N ALA A 21 5.42 44.53 -10.00
CA ALA A 21 4.99 43.41 -10.81
C ALA A 21 4.83 42.20 -9.87
N SER A 22 3.75 42.23 -9.09
CA SER A 22 3.22 41.05 -8.44
C SER A 22 2.81 40.11 -9.57
N GLY A 23 3.62 39.06 -9.78
CA GLY A 23 3.20 37.93 -10.59
C GLY A 23 1.88 37.42 -10.03
N TRP A 24 0.81 37.79 -10.69
CA TRP A 24 -0.50 37.25 -10.43
C TRP A 24 -0.41 35.76 -10.76
N ALA A 25 -0.24 34.94 -9.71
CA ALA A 25 -0.56 33.54 -9.83
C ALA A 25 -1.99 33.51 -10.37
N ARG A 26 -2.16 33.02 -11.60
CA ARG A 26 -3.50 32.83 -12.20
C ARG A 26 -4.30 32.03 -11.19
N ALA A 27 -5.31 32.64 -10.62
CA ALA A 27 -6.31 31.91 -9.84
C ALA A 27 -6.92 30.91 -10.83
N HIS A 28 -6.65 29.64 -10.62
CA HIS A 28 -7.24 28.60 -11.44
C HIS A 28 -8.77 28.62 -11.22
N GLU A 29 -9.51 28.46 -12.31
CA GLU A 29 -10.95 28.54 -12.28
C GLU A 29 -11.52 27.35 -11.51
N LEU A 30 -12.24 27.64 -10.41
CA LEU A 30 -13.01 26.68 -9.64
C LEU A 30 -14.39 26.52 -10.27
N SER A 31 -14.94 25.32 -10.28
CA SER A 31 -16.35 25.13 -10.60
C SER A 31 -17.24 25.85 -9.57
N GLU A 32 -18.44 26.26 -9.97
CA GLU A 32 -19.44 26.86 -9.08
C GLU A 32 -19.77 25.91 -7.90
N ALA A 33 -19.86 24.62 -8.18
CA ALA A 33 -20.10 23.59 -7.16
C ALA A 33 -18.98 23.52 -6.11
N THR A 34 -17.71 23.51 -6.54
CA THR A 34 -16.58 23.53 -5.59
C THR A 34 -16.50 24.84 -4.82
N GLN A 35 -16.82 26.01 -5.44
CA GLN A 35 -16.89 27.29 -4.73
C GLN A 35 -17.96 27.25 -3.64
N THR A 36 -19.13 26.68 -3.94
CA THR A 36 -20.21 26.50 -2.96
C THR A 36 -19.77 25.60 -1.80
N CYS A 37 -19.07 24.47 -2.06
CA CYS A 37 -18.52 23.63 -1.01
C CYS A 37 -17.54 24.40 -0.11
N LEU A 38 -16.64 25.17 -0.71
CA LEU A 38 -15.62 25.93 0.02
C LEU A 38 -16.20 27.04 0.89
N SER A 39 -17.37 27.60 0.55
CA SER A 39 -18.00 28.66 1.35
C SER A 39 -18.21 28.28 2.83
N CYS A 40 -18.38 26.98 3.12
CA CYS A 40 -18.51 26.45 4.48
C CYS A 40 -17.29 25.61 4.90
N HIS A 41 -16.81 24.71 4.03
CA HIS A 41 -15.81 23.71 4.40
C HIS A 41 -14.41 24.30 4.70
N VAL A 42 -14.10 25.51 4.25
CA VAL A 42 -12.88 26.23 4.67
C VAL A 42 -12.82 26.41 6.19
N SER A 43 -13.94 26.72 6.83
CA SER A 43 -14.01 26.93 8.28
C SER A 43 -14.36 25.67 9.06
N VAL A 44 -15.20 24.79 8.50
CA VAL A 44 -15.68 23.57 9.18
C VAL A 44 -14.64 22.45 9.11
N LEU A 45 -13.90 22.34 8.01
CA LEU A 45 -12.89 21.30 7.75
C LEU A 45 -11.55 21.90 7.28
N PRO A 46 -10.92 22.79 8.05
CA PRO A 46 -9.75 23.56 7.60
C PRO A 46 -8.54 22.66 7.25
N GLY A 47 -8.39 21.49 7.89
CA GLY A 47 -7.33 20.53 7.58
C GLY A 47 -7.49 19.91 6.18
N ILE A 48 -8.71 19.52 5.81
CA ILE A 48 -9.03 18.97 4.49
C ILE A 48 -8.78 20.02 3.39
N HIS A 49 -9.28 21.24 3.61
CA HIS A 49 -9.04 22.36 2.70
C HIS A 49 -7.55 22.67 2.55
N GLY A 50 -6.80 22.74 3.66
CA GLY A 50 -5.36 22.99 3.65
C GLY A 50 -4.56 21.89 2.93
N ASP A 51 -4.95 20.64 3.04
CA ASP A 51 -4.32 19.55 2.31
C ASP A 51 -4.67 19.56 0.81
N TRP A 52 -5.93 19.82 0.46
CA TRP A 52 -6.32 19.99 -0.94
C TRP A 52 -5.53 21.12 -1.62
N LEU A 53 -5.32 22.26 -0.97
CA LEU A 53 -4.52 23.38 -1.50
C LEU A 53 -3.06 22.99 -1.80
N LYS A 54 -2.51 21.97 -1.13
CA LYS A 54 -1.16 21.44 -1.41
C LYS A 54 -1.14 20.52 -2.63
N SER A 55 -2.30 19.99 -3.05
CA SER A 55 -2.40 19.02 -4.13
C SER A 55 -2.11 19.64 -5.51
N LYS A 56 -1.75 18.80 -6.48
CA LYS A 56 -1.71 19.22 -7.89
C LYS A 56 -3.13 19.39 -8.46
N HIS A 57 -4.12 18.71 -7.89
CA HIS A 57 -5.52 18.84 -8.27
C HIS A 57 -6.02 20.26 -8.13
N SER A 58 -5.65 20.97 -7.05
CA SER A 58 -6.05 22.37 -6.81
C SER A 58 -5.32 23.40 -7.69
N ARG A 59 -4.27 22.99 -8.42
CA ARG A 59 -3.33 23.91 -9.10
C ARG A 59 -3.18 23.66 -10.58
N THR A 60 -3.77 22.60 -11.11
CA THR A 60 -3.58 22.21 -12.51
C THR A 60 -4.91 21.75 -13.07
N ARG A 61 -5.38 22.41 -14.13
CA ARG A 61 -6.57 21.95 -14.85
C ARG A 61 -6.26 20.69 -15.66
N PRO A 62 -7.20 19.77 -15.82
CA PRO A 62 -7.02 18.59 -16.65
C PRO A 62 -6.57 18.91 -18.08
N SER A 63 -7.11 19.94 -18.71
CA SER A 63 -6.69 20.39 -20.05
C SER A 63 -5.22 20.83 -20.13
N GLU A 64 -4.70 21.50 -19.10
CA GLU A 64 -3.30 21.86 -19.00
C GLU A 64 -2.40 20.64 -18.82
N ALA A 65 -2.86 19.68 -17.99
CA ALA A 65 -2.14 18.44 -17.77
C ALA A 65 -2.09 17.55 -19.04
N MET A 66 -3.15 17.56 -19.85
CA MET A 66 -3.17 16.87 -21.15
C MET A 66 -2.14 17.41 -22.14
N GLY A 67 -1.86 18.72 -22.11
CA GLY A 67 -0.87 19.36 -22.97
C GLY A 67 0.58 19.02 -22.62
N LYS A 68 0.86 18.33 -21.52
CA LYS A 68 2.22 17.92 -21.14
C LYS A 68 2.70 16.73 -21.95
N GLY A 69 4.04 16.65 -22.10
CA GLY A 69 4.68 15.48 -22.71
C GLY A 69 4.34 14.18 -21.97
N GLU A 70 4.38 13.07 -22.68
CA GLU A 70 3.96 11.75 -22.16
C GLU A 70 4.67 11.39 -20.86
N LEU A 71 5.98 11.61 -20.75
CA LEU A 71 6.76 11.29 -19.55
C LEU A 71 6.49 12.24 -18.38
N GLU A 72 5.99 13.45 -18.64
CA GLU A 72 5.68 14.44 -17.62
C GLU A 72 4.21 14.37 -17.15
N ARG A 73 3.37 13.69 -17.91
CA ARG A 73 1.94 13.55 -17.64
C ARG A 73 1.72 12.66 -16.43
N ARG A 74 0.92 13.13 -15.47
CA ARG A 74 0.64 12.41 -14.20
C ARG A 74 -0.68 11.67 -14.21
N PHE A 75 -1.41 11.65 -15.30
CA PHE A 75 -2.63 10.87 -15.50
C PHE A 75 -2.64 10.24 -16.90
N SER A 76 -3.54 9.27 -17.12
CA SER A 76 -3.51 8.41 -18.30
C SER A 76 -4.70 8.55 -19.24
N ALA A 77 -5.74 9.32 -18.89
CA ALA A 77 -6.89 9.49 -19.75
C ALA A 77 -6.51 10.16 -21.09
N ASN A 78 -7.08 9.67 -22.19
CA ASN A 78 -6.89 10.26 -23.52
C ASN A 78 -7.87 11.41 -23.80
N SER A 79 -8.98 11.48 -23.07
CA SER A 79 -9.96 12.55 -23.11
C SER A 79 -10.53 12.78 -21.71
N ILE A 80 -10.94 14.01 -21.44
CA ILE A 80 -11.58 14.40 -20.18
C ILE A 80 -12.95 14.97 -20.53
N PRO A 81 -14.01 14.68 -19.74
CA PRO A 81 -15.30 15.33 -19.89
C PRO A 81 -15.16 16.85 -19.90
N GLU A 82 -15.91 17.52 -20.79
CA GLU A 82 -15.77 18.97 -21.03
C GLU A 82 -15.98 19.78 -19.74
N GLU A 83 -16.94 19.37 -18.92
CA GLU A 83 -17.25 19.99 -17.63
C GLU A 83 -16.13 19.92 -16.60
N LEU A 84 -15.19 18.98 -16.76
CA LEU A 84 -14.02 18.82 -15.89
C LEU A 84 -12.75 19.42 -16.50
N ALA A 85 -12.70 19.57 -17.82
CA ALA A 85 -11.45 19.88 -18.53
C ALA A 85 -10.85 21.25 -18.16
N HIS A 86 -11.69 22.23 -17.88
CA HIS A 86 -11.29 23.65 -17.75
C HIS A 86 -11.31 24.17 -16.31
N VAL A 87 -11.71 23.37 -15.34
CA VAL A 87 -11.68 23.70 -13.91
C VAL A 87 -10.61 22.88 -13.21
N VAL A 88 -10.12 23.35 -12.05
CA VAL A 88 -9.27 22.50 -11.20
C VAL A 88 -10.12 21.42 -10.54
N VAL A 89 -9.49 20.29 -10.21
CA VAL A 89 -10.19 19.18 -9.54
C VAL A 89 -10.35 19.52 -8.05
N GLY A 90 -11.54 19.97 -7.68
CA GLY A 90 -11.89 20.35 -6.31
C GLY A 90 -12.77 19.34 -5.61
N CYS A 91 -13.55 19.84 -4.64
CA CYS A 91 -14.41 18.98 -3.82
C CYS A 91 -15.50 18.30 -4.67
N ALA A 92 -16.21 19.10 -5.47
CA ALA A 92 -17.32 18.62 -6.27
C ALA A 92 -16.85 17.61 -7.34
N GLU A 93 -15.72 17.85 -8.00
CA GLU A 93 -15.17 17.02 -9.08
C GLU A 93 -14.77 15.61 -8.62
N CYS A 94 -14.78 15.35 -7.30
CA CYS A 94 -14.61 14.03 -6.72
C CYS A 94 -15.89 13.54 -6.04
N HIS A 95 -16.53 14.37 -5.22
CA HIS A 95 -17.62 13.95 -4.32
C HIS A 95 -19.01 14.02 -4.93
N THR A 96 -19.17 14.59 -6.13
CA THR A 96 -20.43 14.55 -6.89
C THR A 96 -20.31 13.77 -8.20
N LEU A 97 -19.14 13.13 -8.42
CA LEU A 97 -18.88 12.33 -9.62
C LEU A 97 -19.57 10.97 -9.52
N ASN A 98 -20.19 10.51 -10.61
CA ASN A 98 -20.88 9.22 -10.69
C ASN A 98 -21.92 8.95 -9.55
N PRO A 99 -22.77 9.91 -9.14
CA PRO A 99 -23.61 9.77 -7.95
C PRO A 99 -24.57 8.57 -8.02
N GLU A 100 -24.99 8.14 -9.20
CA GLU A 100 -25.86 6.99 -9.41
C GLU A 100 -25.15 5.65 -9.15
N SER A 101 -23.83 5.63 -9.12
CA SER A 101 -23.03 4.45 -8.78
C SER A 101 -22.72 4.35 -7.28
N HIS A 102 -23.02 5.39 -6.50
CA HIS A 102 -22.71 5.48 -5.08
C HIS A 102 -23.94 5.31 -4.20
N PRO A 103 -24.16 4.13 -3.57
CA PRO A 103 -25.25 3.91 -2.63
C PRO A 103 -25.23 4.85 -1.40
N ASP A 104 -24.06 5.42 -1.09
CA ASP A 104 -23.87 6.42 -0.02
C ASP A 104 -24.17 7.85 -0.46
N THR A 105 -24.73 8.05 -1.64
CA THR A 105 -25.15 9.38 -2.13
C THR A 105 -26.30 9.95 -1.29
N PHE A 106 -26.19 11.22 -0.92
CA PHE A 106 -27.20 11.98 -0.18
C PHE A 106 -27.25 13.43 -0.68
N GLU A 107 -28.38 14.08 -0.43
CA GLU A 107 -28.54 15.52 -0.72
C GLU A 107 -27.79 16.36 0.32
N HIS A 108 -26.94 17.27 -0.15
CA HIS A 108 -26.22 18.21 0.68
C HIS A 108 -26.08 19.56 -0.02
N ASN A 109 -26.73 20.57 0.52
CA ASN A 109 -26.73 21.96 0.00
C ASN A 109 -27.01 22.03 -1.52
N GLY A 110 -28.03 21.30 -1.99
CA GLY A 110 -28.47 21.28 -3.39
C GLY A 110 -27.66 20.38 -4.32
N PHE A 111 -26.68 19.62 -3.79
CA PHE A 111 -25.88 18.68 -4.56
C PHE A 111 -26.10 17.23 -4.09
N LYS A 112 -26.05 16.29 -5.02
CA LYS A 112 -25.93 14.85 -4.73
C LYS A 112 -24.48 14.53 -4.42
N VAL A 113 -24.17 14.30 -3.14
CA VAL A 113 -22.80 14.08 -2.63
C VAL A 113 -22.65 12.67 -2.10
N HIS A 114 -21.51 12.04 -2.34
CA HIS A 114 -21.10 10.81 -1.67
C HIS A 114 -19.82 11.03 -0.84
N THR A 115 -19.71 10.31 0.28
CA THR A 115 -18.56 10.44 1.18
C THR A 115 -17.35 9.68 0.68
N LEU A 116 -17.57 8.50 0.10
CA LEU A 116 -16.50 7.62 -0.36
C LEU A 116 -16.19 7.86 -1.83
N VAL A 117 -15.05 8.46 -2.09
CA VAL A 117 -14.46 8.47 -3.44
C VAL A 117 -13.79 7.13 -3.67
N SER A 118 -14.12 6.48 -4.77
CA SER A 118 -13.72 5.13 -5.12
C SER A 118 -12.72 5.11 -6.30
N PRO A 119 -12.12 3.96 -6.63
CA PRO A 119 -11.32 3.82 -7.85
C PRO A 119 -12.09 4.16 -9.14
N ARG A 120 -13.43 4.02 -9.16
CA ARG A 120 -14.27 4.40 -10.29
C ARG A 120 -14.19 5.90 -10.59
N ASP A 121 -14.23 6.73 -9.55
CA ASP A 121 -14.16 8.18 -9.69
C ASP A 121 -12.78 8.62 -10.16
N CYS A 122 -11.73 8.01 -9.58
CA CYS A 122 -10.37 8.25 -10.00
C CYS A 122 -10.14 7.88 -11.46
N SER A 123 -10.79 6.81 -11.96
CA SER A 123 -10.60 6.27 -13.31
C SER A 123 -11.05 7.21 -14.43
N VAL A 124 -11.85 8.23 -14.14
CA VAL A 124 -12.24 9.26 -15.14
C VAL A 124 -10.99 9.96 -15.70
N CYS A 125 -10.01 10.23 -14.87
CA CYS A 125 -8.73 10.83 -15.26
C CYS A 125 -7.55 9.85 -15.22
N HIS A 126 -7.63 8.76 -14.42
CA HIS A 126 -6.57 7.79 -14.20
C HIS A 126 -6.99 6.36 -14.58
N PRO A 127 -7.51 6.10 -15.82
CA PRO A 127 -8.07 4.80 -16.18
C PRO A 127 -7.01 3.68 -16.21
N VAL A 128 -5.79 3.94 -16.67
CA VAL A 128 -4.72 2.94 -16.72
C VAL A 128 -4.25 2.60 -15.31
N GLU A 129 -4.04 3.59 -14.46
CA GLU A 129 -3.64 3.40 -13.06
C GLU A 129 -4.71 2.59 -12.29
N ALA A 130 -5.98 2.92 -12.46
CA ALA A 130 -7.08 2.20 -11.82
C ALA A 130 -7.17 0.73 -12.31
N SER A 131 -7.08 0.51 -13.62
CA SER A 131 -7.09 -0.83 -14.22
C SER A 131 -5.89 -1.67 -13.78
N GLN A 132 -4.69 -1.12 -13.79
CA GLN A 132 -3.48 -1.79 -13.32
C GLN A 132 -3.55 -2.10 -11.83
N PHE A 133 -4.07 -1.19 -11.01
CA PHE A 133 -4.23 -1.41 -9.58
C PHE A 133 -5.24 -2.55 -9.29
N GLU A 134 -6.31 -2.67 -10.06
CA GLU A 134 -7.28 -3.76 -9.92
C GLU A 134 -6.66 -5.15 -10.13
N GLN A 135 -5.58 -5.26 -10.90
CA GLN A 135 -4.83 -6.49 -11.13
C GLN A 135 -3.85 -6.85 -10.01
N ASN A 136 -3.78 -6.09 -8.92
CA ASN A 136 -2.91 -6.39 -7.80
C ASN A 136 -3.57 -7.28 -6.76
N LEU A 137 -2.76 -8.09 -6.07
CA LEU A 137 -3.17 -8.77 -4.85
C LEU A 137 -3.65 -7.79 -3.77
N MET A 138 -3.12 -6.57 -3.76
CA MET A 138 -3.48 -5.53 -2.78
C MET A 138 -4.92 -5.04 -2.95
N SER A 139 -5.42 -4.87 -4.18
CA SER A 139 -6.82 -4.49 -4.41
C SER A 139 -7.79 -5.58 -3.95
N ARG A 140 -7.33 -6.83 -3.93
CA ARG A 140 -8.09 -8.01 -3.50
C ARG A 140 -7.78 -8.42 -2.05
N ALA A 141 -7.00 -7.64 -1.30
CA ALA A 141 -6.48 -8.04 0.01
C ALA A 141 -7.58 -8.44 1.01
N HIS A 142 -8.71 -7.73 1.05
CA HIS A 142 -9.86 -8.12 1.87
C HIS A 142 -10.39 -9.50 1.49
N GLY A 143 -10.72 -9.71 0.20
CA GLY A 143 -11.27 -10.95 -0.28
C GLY A 143 -10.30 -12.13 -0.09
N ASN A 144 -9.02 -11.92 -0.39
CA ASN A 144 -7.98 -12.94 -0.23
C ASN A 144 -7.78 -13.34 1.24
N LEU A 145 -7.92 -12.42 2.18
CA LEU A 145 -7.84 -12.73 3.61
C LEU A 145 -9.10 -13.44 4.11
N MET A 146 -10.25 -12.82 3.91
CA MET A 146 -11.52 -13.29 4.51
C MET A 146 -12.16 -14.44 3.73
N GLY A 147 -11.89 -14.52 2.43
CA GLY A 147 -12.40 -15.58 1.55
C GLY A 147 -11.53 -16.85 1.52
N ASN A 148 -10.34 -16.83 2.09
CA ASN A 148 -9.50 -18.02 2.25
C ASN A 148 -9.69 -18.59 3.67
N PRO A 149 -10.25 -19.80 3.82
CA PRO A 149 -10.54 -20.39 5.15
C PRO A 149 -9.30 -20.47 6.06
N LEU A 150 -8.13 -20.76 5.51
CA LEU A 150 -6.89 -20.84 6.29
C LEU A 150 -6.45 -19.46 6.80
N TYR A 151 -6.52 -18.41 5.96
CA TYR A 151 -6.23 -17.05 6.42
C TYR A 151 -7.27 -16.55 7.42
N ALA A 152 -8.54 -16.86 7.20
CA ALA A 152 -9.60 -16.50 8.14
C ALA A 152 -9.40 -17.19 9.51
N ALA A 153 -9.06 -18.49 9.52
CA ALA A 153 -8.74 -19.23 10.74
C ALA A 153 -7.51 -18.62 11.47
N LEU A 154 -6.45 -18.27 10.73
CA LEU A 154 -5.28 -17.61 11.30
C LEU A 154 -5.65 -16.24 11.91
N ALA A 155 -6.42 -15.42 11.20
CA ALA A 155 -6.88 -14.13 11.70
C ALA A 155 -7.73 -14.27 12.97
N ASN A 156 -8.60 -15.26 13.03
CA ASN A 156 -9.39 -15.58 14.21
C ASN A 156 -8.51 -16.07 15.37
N SER A 157 -7.53 -16.93 15.09
CA SER A 157 -6.58 -17.43 16.12
C SER A 157 -5.70 -16.31 16.71
N ILE A 158 -5.43 -15.25 15.93
CA ILE A 158 -4.68 -14.07 16.40
C ILE A 158 -5.58 -13.14 17.21
N ASN A 159 -6.78 -12.83 16.71
CA ASN A 159 -7.64 -11.76 17.23
C ASN A 159 -8.66 -12.25 18.25
N GLY A 160 -8.94 -13.55 18.29
CA GLY A 160 -9.96 -14.12 19.18
C GLY A 160 -9.56 -14.02 20.65
N PRO A 161 -10.41 -13.45 21.53
CA PRO A 161 -10.14 -13.39 22.95
C PRO A 161 -10.01 -14.79 23.57
N GLN A 162 -8.99 -15.00 24.39
CA GLN A 162 -8.73 -16.26 25.05
C GLN A 162 -9.04 -16.18 26.54
N ALA A 163 -9.54 -17.28 27.13
CA ALA A 163 -9.79 -17.41 28.55
C ALA A 163 -9.52 -18.84 29.00
N VAL A 164 -8.98 -19.01 30.22
CA VAL A 164 -8.86 -20.32 30.86
C VAL A 164 -10.16 -20.60 31.66
N LYS A 165 -10.84 -21.66 31.30
CA LYS A 165 -12.03 -22.13 32.01
C LYS A 165 -11.96 -23.64 32.23
N ASP A 166 -12.17 -24.08 33.45
CA ASP A 166 -12.15 -25.50 33.88
C ASP A 166 -10.85 -26.22 33.44
N GLY A 167 -9.71 -25.52 33.49
CA GLY A 167 -8.39 -26.05 33.12
C GLY A 167 -8.11 -26.10 31.60
N ALA A 168 -9.04 -25.68 30.76
CA ALA A 168 -8.90 -25.61 29.33
C ALA A 168 -8.73 -24.15 28.83
N LEU A 169 -7.88 -23.95 27.85
CA LEU A 169 -7.78 -22.67 27.12
C LEU A 169 -8.88 -22.63 26.07
N LEU A 170 -9.79 -21.69 26.18
CA LEU A 170 -10.90 -21.49 25.28
C LEU A 170 -10.67 -20.18 24.49
N GLN A 171 -10.95 -20.21 23.20
CA GLN A 171 -10.91 -19.04 22.32
C GLN A 171 -12.32 -18.74 21.80
N ARG A 172 -12.68 -17.46 21.77
CA ARG A 172 -13.93 -16.97 21.19
C ARG A 172 -13.65 -16.29 19.86
N GLU A 173 -14.67 -16.19 19.01
CA GLU A 173 -14.58 -15.40 17.78
C GLU A 173 -14.28 -13.93 18.12
N PRO A 174 -13.42 -13.27 17.32
CA PRO A 174 -13.12 -11.85 17.50
C PRO A 174 -14.32 -10.99 17.11
N GLU A 175 -14.47 -9.86 17.78
CA GLU A 175 -15.46 -8.86 17.42
C GLU A 175 -15.10 -8.17 16.09
N GLU A 176 -16.12 -7.66 15.37
CA GLU A 176 -15.94 -6.95 14.10
C GLU A 176 -15.00 -5.73 14.22
N LEU A 177 -15.09 -4.99 15.34
CA LEU A 177 -14.20 -3.86 15.61
C LEU A 177 -12.75 -4.30 15.78
N THR A 178 -12.49 -5.41 16.47
CA THR A 178 -11.15 -5.98 16.63
C THR A 178 -10.57 -6.39 15.29
N GLN A 179 -11.36 -7.04 14.42
CA GLN A 179 -10.92 -7.38 13.06
C GLN A 179 -10.61 -6.14 12.22
N SER A 180 -11.45 -5.10 12.33
CA SER A 180 -11.30 -3.84 11.60
C SER A 180 -10.06 -3.08 12.01
N ASP A 181 -9.70 -3.12 13.29
CA ASP A 181 -8.58 -2.39 13.89
C ASP A 181 -7.24 -3.14 13.78
N SER A 182 -7.30 -4.43 13.45
CA SER A 182 -6.15 -5.31 13.26
C SER A 182 -5.92 -5.65 11.78
N CYS A 183 -6.28 -6.86 11.35
CA CYS A 183 -6.01 -7.35 9.99
C CYS A 183 -6.62 -6.45 8.91
N LEU A 184 -7.86 -5.99 9.10
CA LEU A 184 -8.56 -5.19 8.10
C LEU A 184 -8.12 -3.71 8.07
N ALA A 185 -7.34 -3.24 9.04
CA ALA A 185 -6.70 -1.93 8.96
C ALA A 185 -5.77 -1.85 7.73
N CYS A 186 -5.07 -2.94 7.42
CA CYS A 186 -4.21 -3.07 6.24
C CYS A 186 -4.95 -3.68 5.04
N HIS A 187 -5.67 -4.80 5.25
CA HIS A 187 -6.35 -5.54 4.19
C HIS A 187 -7.64 -4.89 3.67
N GLY A 188 -8.17 -3.90 4.40
CA GLY A 188 -9.39 -3.19 4.05
C GLY A 188 -10.65 -3.86 4.59
N THR A 189 -11.64 -3.03 4.95
CA THR A 189 -12.98 -3.47 5.33
C THR A 189 -13.90 -3.55 4.13
N LYS A 190 -15.03 -4.24 4.26
CA LYS A 190 -16.18 -4.09 3.38
C LYS A 190 -17.06 -2.97 3.92
N VAL A 191 -17.11 -1.83 3.20
CA VAL A 191 -17.96 -0.72 3.60
C VAL A 191 -19.40 -0.99 3.17
N GLN A 192 -20.33 -0.87 4.11
CA GLN A 192 -21.76 -1.07 3.91
C GLN A 192 -22.51 0.22 4.22
N VAL A 193 -23.48 0.54 3.40
CA VAL A 193 -24.36 1.70 3.59
C VAL A 193 -25.60 1.26 4.36
N GLY A 194 -25.80 1.84 5.52
CA GLY A 194 -26.98 1.66 6.37
C GLY A 194 -28.02 2.76 6.17
N PRO A 195 -29.04 2.81 7.04
CA PRO A 195 -30.06 3.85 7.01
C PRO A 195 -29.46 5.24 7.24
N ARG A 196 -30.17 6.27 6.82
CA ARG A 196 -29.80 7.65 7.16
C ARG A 196 -29.96 7.88 8.67
N MET A 197 -29.06 8.70 9.20
CA MET A 197 -29.05 9.10 10.61
C MET A 197 -28.86 10.61 10.70
N THR A 198 -29.63 11.20 11.59
CA THR A 198 -29.49 12.61 11.92
C THR A 198 -28.26 12.83 12.81
N ARG A 199 -27.49 13.85 12.51
CA ARG A 199 -26.35 14.30 13.32
C ARG A 199 -26.46 15.79 13.56
N GLU A 200 -26.19 16.22 14.79
CA GLU A 200 -26.02 17.62 15.12
C GLU A 200 -24.65 18.09 14.59
N THR A 201 -24.66 19.18 13.84
CA THR A 201 -23.46 19.81 13.28
C THR A 201 -23.37 21.27 13.75
N SER A 202 -22.25 21.92 13.51
CA SER A 202 -22.07 23.35 13.83
C SER A 202 -23.03 24.28 13.08
N ILE A 203 -23.71 23.79 12.06
CA ILE A 203 -24.66 24.55 11.23
C ILE A 203 -26.10 24.00 11.31
N GLY A 204 -26.38 23.10 12.28
CA GLY A 204 -27.68 22.50 12.52
C GLY A 204 -27.73 20.98 12.33
N SER A 205 -28.93 20.43 12.53
CA SER A 205 -29.21 19.00 12.31
C SER A 205 -29.16 18.65 10.83
N MET A 206 -28.42 17.61 10.48
CA MET A 206 -28.29 17.13 9.09
C MET A 206 -28.39 15.61 9.03
N GLU A 207 -28.88 15.09 7.92
CA GLU A 207 -28.96 13.65 7.66
C GLU A 207 -27.79 13.16 6.84
N PHE A 208 -27.16 12.06 7.30
CA PHE A 208 -26.05 11.38 6.64
C PHE A 208 -26.33 9.88 6.51
N PRO A 209 -25.82 9.20 5.47
CA PRO A 209 -25.87 7.75 5.43
C PRO A 209 -25.00 7.17 6.56
N ALA A 210 -25.50 6.15 7.26
CA ALA A 210 -24.67 5.37 8.19
C ALA A 210 -23.73 4.48 7.39
N LEU A 211 -22.45 4.51 7.72
CA LEU A 211 -21.41 3.71 7.05
C LEU A 211 -20.78 2.75 8.06
N ARG A 212 -20.99 1.42 7.88
CA ARG A 212 -20.28 0.39 8.62
C ARG A 212 -18.98 0.05 7.92
N GLY A 213 -17.96 -0.31 8.68
CA GLY A 213 -16.61 -0.55 8.13
C GLY A 213 -15.90 0.73 7.65
N TRP A 214 -16.40 1.89 8.02
CA TRP A 214 -15.83 3.21 7.74
C TRP A 214 -15.65 4.01 9.05
N PRO A 215 -14.57 4.81 9.19
CA PRO A 215 -13.47 5.04 8.24
C PRO A 215 -12.50 3.88 8.15
N ASN A 216 -11.99 3.59 6.96
CA ASN A 216 -10.93 2.60 6.73
C ASN A 216 -10.08 2.99 5.51
N GLN A 217 -8.76 2.84 5.64
CA GLN A 217 -7.75 3.18 4.63
C GLN A 217 -7.09 1.94 4.02
N GLY A 218 -7.50 0.74 4.45
CA GLY A 218 -6.90 -0.51 4.00
C GLY A 218 -6.92 -0.66 2.48
N VAL A 219 -5.82 -1.15 1.94
CA VAL A 219 -5.53 -1.14 0.50
C VAL A 219 -6.54 -1.94 -0.32
N GLY A 220 -7.13 -2.99 0.25
CA GLY A 220 -8.12 -3.86 -0.39
C GLY A 220 -9.58 -3.57 0.00
N ARG A 221 -9.88 -2.36 0.47
CA ARG A 221 -11.24 -1.95 0.84
C ARG A 221 -12.25 -2.29 -0.25
N ILE A 222 -13.39 -2.86 0.14
CA ILE A 222 -14.54 -3.07 -0.77
C ILE A 222 -15.47 -1.87 -0.60
N ASN A 223 -15.66 -1.11 -1.67
CA ASN A 223 -16.43 0.11 -1.68
C ASN A 223 -17.92 -0.18 -1.93
N PRO A 224 -18.84 0.72 -1.50
CA PRO A 224 -20.29 0.54 -1.70
C PRO A 224 -20.70 0.40 -3.17
N ASP A 225 -19.97 1.02 -4.09
CA ASP A 225 -20.19 0.93 -5.55
C ASP A 225 -19.70 -0.40 -6.18
N GLY A 226 -19.21 -1.34 -5.34
CA GLY A 226 -18.69 -2.63 -5.75
C GLY A 226 -17.23 -2.64 -6.20
N THR A 227 -16.59 -1.48 -6.33
CA THR A 227 -15.16 -1.42 -6.65
C THR A 227 -14.29 -1.90 -5.49
N ARG A 228 -13.08 -2.34 -5.79
CA ARG A 228 -12.11 -2.84 -4.82
C ARG A 228 -10.88 -1.98 -4.78
N GLY A 229 -10.37 -1.80 -3.57
CA GLY A 229 -9.14 -1.08 -3.31
C GLY A 229 -9.35 0.37 -2.89
N SER A 230 -8.24 0.98 -2.48
CA SER A 230 -8.19 2.37 -2.03
C SER A 230 -6.92 3.04 -2.56
N CYS A 231 -7.07 3.89 -3.57
CA CYS A 231 -5.95 4.71 -4.08
C CYS A 231 -5.37 5.59 -2.97
N ALA A 232 -6.24 6.00 -2.02
CA ALA A 232 -5.84 6.82 -0.87
C ALA A 232 -5.01 6.08 0.19
N ALA A 233 -4.81 4.76 0.06
CA ALA A 233 -3.86 4.02 0.90
C ALA A 233 -2.40 4.45 0.63
N CYS A 234 -2.10 4.85 -0.62
CA CYS A 234 -0.77 5.34 -1.03
C CYS A 234 -0.76 6.84 -1.31
N HIS A 235 -1.81 7.36 -1.96
CA HIS A 235 -1.98 8.78 -2.25
C HIS A 235 -2.89 9.41 -1.19
N THR A 236 -2.29 9.84 -0.08
CA THR A 236 -3.07 10.35 1.07
C THR A 236 -4.01 11.49 0.68
N ARG A 237 -5.28 11.35 1.09
CA ARG A 237 -6.30 12.39 0.97
C ARG A 237 -5.90 13.62 1.79
N HIS A 238 -6.10 14.81 1.39
CA HIS A 238 -6.60 15.36 0.12
C HIS A 238 -5.44 16.00 -0.65
N ALA A 239 -4.20 15.84 -0.15
CA ALA A 239 -3.00 16.36 -0.79
C ALA A 239 -2.60 15.54 -2.04
N PHE A 240 -2.94 14.27 -2.10
CA PHE A 240 -2.59 13.35 -3.21
C PHE A 240 -1.13 13.47 -3.63
N SER A 241 -0.24 13.58 -2.65
CA SER A 241 1.18 13.85 -2.84
C SER A 241 1.90 12.67 -3.49
N ILE A 242 2.61 12.91 -4.57
CA ILE A 242 3.52 11.93 -5.18
C ILE A 242 4.77 11.72 -4.29
N GLU A 243 5.20 12.74 -3.56
CA GLU A 243 6.27 12.65 -2.57
C GLU A 243 5.92 11.61 -1.51
N VAL A 244 4.73 11.72 -0.90
CA VAL A 244 4.26 10.76 0.12
C VAL A 244 4.19 9.35 -0.48
N ALA A 245 3.63 9.18 -1.69
CA ALA A 245 3.52 7.88 -2.34
C ALA A 245 4.89 7.25 -2.69
N ARG A 246 5.94 8.06 -2.91
CA ARG A 246 7.30 7.61 -3.22
C ARG A 246 8.12 7.25 -1.98
N LYS A 247 7.78 7.82 -0.81
CA LYS A 247 8.50 7.57 0.43
C LYS A 247 8.18 6.19 1.01
N PRO A 248 9.18 5.47 1.53
CA PRO A 248 8.99 4.12 2.09
C PRO A 248 8.00 4.07 3.26
N GLU A 249 7.81 5.18 3.99
CA GLU A 249 6.88 5.31 5.12
C GLU A 249 5.43 5.02 4.71
N THR A 250 5.06 5.32 3.48
CA THR A 250 3.72 4.99 2.95
C THR A 250 3.51 3.48 2.90
N CYS A 251 4.52 2.73 2.45
CA CYS A 251 4.46 1.27 2.43
C CYS A 251 4.53 0.67 3.83
N SER A 252 5.26 1.32 4.76
CA SER A 252 5.45 0.87 6.13
C SER A 252 4.17 0.79 6.95
N GLN A 253 3.12 1.49 6.55
CA GLN A 253 1.82 1.41 7.23
C GLN A 253 1.27 -0.02 7.29
N CYS A 254 1.64 -0.87 6.30
CA CYS A 254 1.22 -2.26 6.19
C CYS A 254 2.40 -3.24 6.12
N HIS A 255 3.52 -2.86 5.47
CA HIS A 255 4.68 -3.73 5.20
C HIS A 255 5.80 -3.57 6.24
N LYS A 256 5.47 -3.48 7.52
CA LYS A 256 6.41 -3.31 8.63
C LYS A 256 6.77 -4.60 9.35
N GLY A 257 5.91 -5.59 9.27
CA GLY A 257 6.13 -6.92 9.82
C GLY A 257 5.75 -7.09 11.29
N PRO A 258 5.92 -8.26 11.86
CA PRO A 258 6.91 -9.30 11.49
C PRO A 258 6.57 -10.21 10.30
N ASP A 259 5.32 -10.29 9.88
CA ASP A 259 4.84 -11.14 8.78
C ASP A 259 5.38 -10.69 7.39
N VAL A 260 5.37 -9.40 7.12
CA VAL A 260 5.92 -8.79 5.91
C VAL A 260 6.91 -7.67 6.30
N PRO A 261 8.14 -7.99 6.75
CA PRO A 261 9.07 -7.03 7.35
C PRO A 261 9.83 -6.18 6.31
N ALA A 262 9.22 -5.93 5.13
CA ALA A 262 9.89 -5.27 4.01
C ALA A 262 10.48 -3.91 4.40
N TYR A 263 9.71 -3.08 5.11
CA TYR A 263 10.18 -1.76 5.54
C TYR A 263 11.32 -1.86 6.57
N ALA A 264 11.18 -2.72 7.57
CA ALA A 264 12.21 -2.90 8.61
C ALA A 264 13.54 -3.38 8.00
N VAL A 265 13.47 -4.34 7.07
CA VAL A 265 14.63 -4.84 6.32
C VAL A 265 15.22 -3.75 5.42
N TYR A 266 14.38 -2.96 4.73
CA TYR A 266 14.83 -1.84 3.92
C TYR A 266 15.62 -0.83 4.75
N GLN A 267 15.12 -0.46 5.93
CA GLN A 267 15.76 0.54 6.82
C GLN A 267 17.20 0.15 7.21
N VAL A 268 17.50 -1.13 7.40
CA VAL A 268 18.86 -1.61 7.74
C VAL A 268 19.70 -1.94 6.50
N SER A 269 19.15 -1.79 5.30
CA SER A 269 19.89 -1.97 4.04
C SER A 269 20.73 -0.73 3.69
N LYS A 270 21.66 -0.88 2.74
CA LYS A 270 22.41 0.28 2.22
C LYS A 270 21.50 1.29 1.53
N HIS A 271 20.44 0.84 0.86
CA HIS A 271 19.46 1.73 0.22
C HIS A 271 18.70 2.54 1.26
N GLY A 272 18.21 1.91 2.34
CA GLY A 272 17.54 2.60 3.44
C GLY A 272 18.48 3.55 4.18
N ASN A 273 19.74 3.18 4.37
CA ASN A 273 20.74 4.06 4.97
C ASN A 273 20.95 5.33 4.14
N LEU A 274 21.10 5.22 2.81
CA LEU A 274 21.20 6.38 1.91
C LEU A 274 19.92 7.22 1.93
N TYR A 275 18.76 6.59 1.88
CA TYR A 275 17.49 7.29 1.99
C TYR A 275 17.40 8.10 3.30
N ASN A 276 17.69 7.48 4.44
CA ASN A 276 17.64 8.14 5.75
C ASN A 276 18.63 9.29 5.86
N SER A 277 19.80 9.17 5.22
CA SER A 277 20.86 10.17 5.31
C SER A 277 20.67 11.34 4.34
N THR A 278 20.13 11.11 3.15
CA THR A 278 20.11 12.09 2.05
C THR A 278 18.72 12.38 1.50
N GLY A 279 17.70 11.61 1.85
CA GLY A 279 16.36 11.69 1.26
C GLY A 279 15.69 13.05 1.38
N ASN A 280 16.03 13.84 2.40
CA ASN A 280 15.50 15.20 2.56
C ASN A 280 15.95 16.16 1.43
N SER A 281 17.04 15.86 0.75
CA SER A 281 17.56 16.66 -0.38
C SER A 281 17.05 16.18 -1.74
N TRP A 282 16.28 15.07 -1.80
CA TRP A 282 15.80 14.52 -3.06
C TRP A 282 14.64 15.33 -3.63
N LYS A 283 14.51 15.33 -4.94
CA LYS A 283 13.45 16.04 -5.65
C LYS A 283 12.22 15.14 -5.82
N TRP A 284 11.44 15.00 -4.78
CA TRP A 284 10.33 14.06 -4.70
C TRP A 284 9.21 14.31 -5.71
N ASP A 285 8.96 15.56 -6.07
CA ASP A 285 7.86 15.98 -6.94
C ASP A 285 8.19 15.95 -8.45
N GLU A 286 9.47 15.70 -8.82
CA GLU A 286 9.86 15.67 -10.22
C GLU A 286 9.25 14.49 -10.99
N VAL A 287 8.75 14.75 -12.20
CA VAL A 287 8.23 13.74 -13.13
C VAL A 287 8.69 14.15 -14.54
N PRO A 288 9.44 13.30 -15.24
CA PRO A 288 9.96 11.98 -14.83
C PRO A 288 11.00 12.08 -13.71
N TRP A 289 11.23 10.96 -12.99
CA TRP A 289 12.17 10.91 -11.86
C TRP A 289 13.51 10.34 -12.30
N ARG A 290 14.58 11.14 -12.19
CA ARG A 290 15.91 10.88 -12.80
C ARG A 290 16.86 10.27 -11.80
N VAL A 291 17.41 9.10 -12.14
CA VAL A 291 18.44 8.42 -11.35
C VAL A 291 19.69 9.29 -11.23
N GLY A 292 20.25 9.40 -10.03
CA GLY A 292 21.48 10.14 -9.75
C GLY A 292 21.34 11.67 -9.75
N LYS A 293 20.21 12.21 -10.22
CA LYS A 293 19.94 13.66 -10.26
C LYS A 293 18.84 14.07 -9.28
N ASP A 294 17.76 13.33 -9.25
CA ASP A 294 16.59 13.63 -8.40
C ASP A 294 16.58 12.76 -7.15
N PHE A 295 17.21 11.59 -7.20
CA PHE A 295 17.40 10.66 -6.08
C PHE A 295 18.66 9.80 -6.25
N GLN A 296 19.24 9.29 -5.15
CA GLN A 296 20.49 8.53 -5.14
C GLN A 296 20.34 7.05 -4.75
N ALA A 297 19.20 6.65 -4.22
CA ALA A 297 18.93 5.25 -3.86
C ALA A 297 17.46 4.91 -4.12
N PRO A 298 17.16 3.64 -4.48
CA PRO A 298 15.78 3.24 -4.70
C PRO A 298 14.98 3.24 -3.41
N THR A 299 13.71 3.63 -3.51
CA THR A 299 12.67 3.38 -2.50
C THR A 299 11.78 2.21 -2.94
N CYS A 300 10.80 1.83 -2.11
CA CYS A 300 9.82 0.82 -2.50
C CYS A 300 9.13 1.19 -3.83
N ALA A 301 8.71 2.45 -3.96
CA ALA A 301 8.07 2.94 -5.17
C ALA A 301 8.98 2.90 -6.40
N THR A 302 10.29 3.10 -6.25
CA THR A 302 11.27 3.01 -7.34
C THR A 302 11.24 1.61 -7.96
N CYS A 303 11.31 0.57 -7.13
CA CYS A 303 11.34 -0.81 -7.59
C CYS A 303 9.99 -1.30 -8.11
N HIS A 304 8.87 -0.84 -7.52
CA HIS A 304 7.55 -1.45 -7.76
C HIS A 304 6.62 -0.65 -8.65
N VAL A 305 6.76 0.70 -8.77
CA VAL A 305 5.73 1.56 -9.37
C VAL A 305 6.29 2.61 -10.33
N SER A 306 7.39 3.29 -9.95
CA SER A 306 7.78 4.54 -10.57
C SER A 306 8.25 4.41 -12.02
N LEU A 307 7.94 5.44 -12.83
CA LEU A 307 8.71 5.76 -14.02
C LEU A 307 10.09 6.25 -13.56
N ILE A 308 11.12 5.62 -14.08
CA ILE A 308 12.52 5.99 -13.84
C ILE A 308 13.16 6.32 -15.18
N VAL A 309 13.89 7.42 -15.22
CA VAL A 309 14.67 7.81 -16.39
C VAL A 309 16.13 8.03 -16.02
N ASP A 310 17.02 7.96 -17.01
CA ASP A 310 18.42 8.35 -16.86
C ASP A 310 18.57 9.88 -16.67
N PRO A 311 19.77 10.41 -16.41
CA PRO A 311 19.99 11.85 -16.28
C PRO A 311 19.62 12.67 -17.54
N ASP A 312 19.62 12.04 -18.70
CA ASP A 312 19.31 12.66 -20.00
C ASP A 312 17.81 12.60 -20.32
N GLY A 313 17.02 11.84 -19.54
CA GLY A 313 15.56 11.73 -19.66
C GLY A 313 15.09 10.51 -20.45
N ASN A 314 15.96 9.55 -20.80
CA ASN A 314 15.55 8.32 -21.47
C ASN A 314 14.92 7.35 -20.47
N PRO A 315 13.78 6.71 -20.82
CA PRO A 315 13.12 5.76 -19.92
C PRO A 315 13.99 4.53 -19.64
N LEU A 316 14.24 4.26 -18.35
CA LEU A 316 14.86 3.04 -17.85
C LEU A 316 13.82 2.02 -17.42
N THR A 317 12.74 2.50 -16.81
CA THR A 317 11.66 1.67 -16.30
C THR A 317 10.33 2.40 -16.44
N PRO A 318 9.29 1.79 -17.06
CA PRO A 318 8.00 2.44 -17.23
C PRO A 318 7.26 2.60 -15.89
N ARG A 319 6.35 3.57 -15.80
CA ARG A 319 5.42 3.65 -14.69
C ARG A 319 4.42 2.49 -14.77
N SER A 320 4.17 1.83 -13.64
CA SER A 320 3.13 0.82 -13.56
C SER A 320 2.48 0.83 -12.17
N HIS A 321 1.15 0.72 -12.13
CA HIS A 321 0.39 0.42 -10.90
C HIS A 321 0.04 -1.06 -10.80
N ALA A 322 0.43 -1.89 -11.77
CA ALA A 322 0.44 -3.36 -11.70
C ALA A 322 1.73 -3.82 -11.01
N MET A 323 1.82 -3.65 -9.69
CA MET A 323 3.04 -3.86 -8.91
C MET A 323 3.63 -5.27 -9.03
N ALA A 324 2.81 -6.25 -9.45
CA ALA A 324 3.23 -7.62 -9.68
C ALA A 324 4.07 -7.81 -10.95
N GLU A 325 4.05 -6.88 -11.90
CA GLU A 325 4.78 -7.01 -13.19
C GLU A 325 6.29 -7.11 -13.03
N ARG A 326 6.84 -6.74 -11.87
CA ARG A 326 8.26 -6.83 -11.53
C ARG A 326 8.52 -7.83 -10.40
N LEU A 327 7.54 -8.68 -10.06
CA LEU A 327 7.64 -9.66 -8.97
C LEU A 327 7.58 -11.08 -9.54
N PRO A 328 8.73 -11.74 -9.75
CA PRO A 328 8.76 -13.14 -10.19
C PRO A 328 8.26 -14.09 -9.11
N TRP A 329 8.55 -13.81 -7.83
CA TRP A 329 8.16 -14.62 -6.67
C TRP A 329 7.30 -13.86 -5.69
N ARG A 330 6.41 -14.58 -5.03
CA ARG A 330 5.80 -14.15 -3.77
C ARG A 330 6.71 -14.67 -2.64
N LEU A 331 7.49 -13.77 -2.03
CA LEU A 331 8.44 -14.10 -0.98
C LEU A 331 7.74 -14.54 0.31
N PHE A 332 6.62 -13.87 0.65
CA PHE A 332 5.76 -14.27 1.74
C PHE A 332 4.55 -15.05 1.17
N GLY A 333 4.61 -16.34 1.27
CA GLY A 333 3.51 -17.21 0.86
C GLY A 333 2.79 -17.81 2.06
N LEU A 334 1.56 -18.22 1.88
CA LEU A 334 0.88 -19.11 2.79
C LEU A 334 1.48 -20.50 2.57
N ILE A 335 2.31 -20.82 3.37
CA ILE A 335 3.33 -21.65 3.92
C ILE A 335 4.68 -21.43 3.21
N TYR A 336 4.78 -21.55 1.91
CA TYR A 336 6.04 -21.47 1.17
C TYR A 336 6.14 -20.24 0.29
N SER A 337 7.35 -19.79 0.00
CA SER A 337 7.60 -18.89 -1.13
C SER A 337 7.44 -19.67 -2.43
N HIS A 338 6.81 -19.06 -3.42
CA HIS A 338 6.47 -19.68 -4.70
C HIS A 338 6.51 -18.64 -5.84
N PRO A 339 6.48 -19.04 -7.13
CA PRO A 339 6.24 -18.10 -8.23
C PRO A 339 5.00 -17.24 -7.96
N HIS A 340 5.00 -16.00 -8.43
CA HIS A 340 3.89 -15.10 -8.12
C HIS A 340 2.53 -15.70 -8.54
N PRO A 341 1.44 -15.46 -7.80
CA PRO A 341 0.11 -15.92 -8.19
C PRO A 341 -0.29 -15.44 -9.59
N ARG A 342 -0.94 -16.33 -10.34
CA ARG A 342 -1.45 -16.03 -11.69
C ARG A 342 -2.63 -15.08 -11.68
N SER A 343 -3.45 -15.15 -10.64
CA SER A 343 -4.62 -14.30 -10.44
C SER A 343 -4.44 -13.39 -9.23
N PRO A 344 -4.94 -12.14 -9.26
CA PRO A 344 -5.01 -11.30 -8.08
C PRO A 344 -6.03 -11.81 -7.05
N ASP A 345 -6.99 -12.63 -7.47
CA ASP A 345 -7.91 -13.35 -6.59
C ASP A 345 -7.37 -14.77 -6.34
N THR A 346 -6.99 -15.03 -5.10
CA THR A 346 -6.39 -16.31 -4.68
C THR A 346 -7.40 -17.24 -3.98
N THR A 347 -8.65 -16.83 -3.83
CA THR A 347 -9.67 -17.61 -3.11
C THR A 347 -10.08 -18.90 -3.81
N GLY A 348 -9.88 -18.96 -5.12
CA GLY A 348 -10.19 -20.12 -5.97
C GLY A 348 -9.10 -21.20 -6.00
N PHE A 349 -7.90 -20.94 -5.47
CA PHE A 349 -6.81 -21.90 -5.50
C PHE A 349 -7.12 -23.14 -4.65
N ARG A 350 -6.75 -24.32 -5.17
CA ARG A 350 -6.86 -25.58 -4.44
C ARG A 350 -5.64 -26.43 -4.74
N ASN A 351 -4.98 -26.92 -3.68
CA ASN A 351 -3.96 -27.95 -3.83
C ASN A 351 -4.58 -29.35 -3.88
N SER A 352 -3.77 -30.38 -4.01
CA SER A 352 -4.23 -31.79 -4.10
C SER A 352 -5.02 -32.26 -2.88
N ALA A 353 -4.79 -31.65 -1.70
CA ALA A 353 -5.55 -31.92 -0.47
C ALA A 353 -6.84 -31.08 -0.36
N GLY A 354 -7.19 -30.28 -1.39
CA GLY A 354 -8.37 -29.42 -1.40
C GLY A 354 -8.23 -28.13 -0.58
N LEU A 355 -7.05 -27.84 -0.02
CA LEU A 355 -6.77 -26.65 0.75
C LEU A 355 -6.61 -25.43 -0.18
N THR A 356 -7.02 -24.27 0.28
CA THR A 356 -6.89 -23.00 -0.45
C THR A 356 -5.43 -22.49 -0.37
N LEU A 357 -4.54 -23.21 -1.00
CA LEU A 357 -3.09 -22.97 -1.02
C LEU A 357 -2.57 -22.91 -2.46
N PRO A 358 -1.59 -22.04 -2.76
CA PRO A 358 -0.90 -22.01 -4.05
C PRO A 358 0.22 -23.07 -4.15
N THR A 359 0.45 -23.83 -3.08
CA THR A 359 1.45 -24.90 -3.02
C THR A 359 0.86 -26.14 -2.37
N GLU A 360 1.47 -27.28 -2.66
CA GLU A 360 1.27 -28.50 -1.88
C GLU A 360 1.88 -28.35 -0.48
N LEU A 361 1.48 -29.21 0.46
CA LEU A 361 2.11 -29.26 1.79
C LEU A 361 3.55 -29.74 1.75
N THR A 362 3.96 -30.32 0.65
CA THR A 362 5.36 -30.74 0.32
C THR A 362 6.19 -29.60 -0.27
N GLY A 363 5.54 -28.45 -0.59
CA GLY A 363 6.21 -27.23 -1.03
C GLY A 363 6.19 -26.98 -2.54
N GLU A 364 5.76 -27.95 -3.36
CA GLU A 364 5.66 -27.78 -4.81
C GLU A 364 4.56 -26.78 -5.16
N PRO A 365 4.81 -25.85 -6.10
CA PRO A 365 3.79 -24.94 -6.58
C PRO A 365 2.64 -25.67 -7.29
N VAL A 366 1.41 -25.26 -7.05
CA VAL A 366 0.24 -25.68 -7.83
C VAL A 366 0.28 -24.92 -9.17
N GLU A 367 0.53 -25.60 -10.28
CA GLU A 367 0.75 -24.99 -11.61
C GLU A 367 -0.41 -24.07 -12.05
N THR A 368 -1.64 -24.42 -11.71
CA THR A 368 -2.83 -23.61 -12.05
C THR A 368 -2.94 -22.33 -11.21
N ALA A 369 -2.27 -22.26 -10.07
CA ALA A 369 -2.34 -21.14 -9.13
C ALA A 369 -1.23 -20.09 -9.36
N VAL A 370 -0.10 -20.48 -9.96
CA VAL A 370 1.08 -19.62 -10.11
C VAL A 370 1.38 -19.28 -11.57
N ILE A 371 2.17 -18.25 -11.81
CA ILE A 371 2.65 -17.87 -13.14
C ILE A 371 3.58 -18.97 -13.69
N GLY A 372 3.53 -19.17 -15.00
CA GLY A 372 4.42 -20.10 -15.70
C GLY A 372 5.85 -19.56 -15.84
N PRO A 373 6.77 -20.42 -16.33
CA PRO A 373 8.21 -20.07 -16.44
C PRO A 373 8.48 -18.84 -17.31
N GLU A 374 7.75 -18.66 -18.40
CA GLU A 374 7.92 -17.52 -19.33
C GLU A 374 7.56 -16.19 -18.64
N GLU A 375 6.43 -16.13 -17.96
CA GLU A 375 6.01 -14.90 -17.25
C GLU A 375 6.91 -14.65 -16.03
N LEU A 376 7.39 -15.70 -15.36
CA LEU A 376 8.35 -15.58 -14.28
C LEU A 376 9.65 -14.94 -14.77
N GLU A 377 10.21 -15.41 -15.88
CA GLU A 377 11.43 -14.87 -16.48
C GLU A 377 11.25 -13.42 -16.94
N LYS A 378 10.12 -13.11 -17.56
CA LYS A 378 9.78 -11.74 -17.95
C LYS A 378 9.76 -10.78 -16.75
N ARG A 379 9.15 -11.18 -15.63
CA ARG A 379 9.09 -10.37 -14.40
C ARG A 379 10.46 -10.26 -13.73
N LEU A 380 11.26 -11.34 -13.76
CA LEU A 380 12.63 -11.33 -13.27
C LEU A 380 13.46 -10.33 -14.06
N SER A 381 13.44 -10.38 -15.39
CA SER A 381 14.14 -9.46 -16.27
C SER A 381 13.70 -8.00 -16.06
N ALA A 382 12.41 -7.77 -15.81
CA ALA A 382 11.90 -6.43 -15.49
C ALA A 382 12.47 -5.89 -14.17
N MET A 383 12.60 -6.73 -13.13
CA MET A 383 13.22 -6.32 -11.86
C MET A 383 14.74 -6.17 -11.99
N GLU A 384 15.41 -7.04 -12.74
CA GLU A 384 16.85 -6.93 -13.06
C GLU A 384 17.15 -5.62 -13.78
N GLY A 385 16.26 -5.18 -14.70
CA GLY A 385 16.35 -3.89 -15.38
C GLY A 385 16.33 -2.71 -14.41
N VAL A 386 15.49 -2.75 -13.36
CA VAL A 386 15.50 -1.75 -12.29
C VAL A 386 16.86 -1.73 -11.58
N CYS A 387 17.39 -2.88 -11.21
CA CYS A 387 18.69 -2.99 -10.52
C CYS A 387 19.84 -2.47 -11.41
N SER A 388 19.79 -2.80 -12.70
CA SER A 388 20.80 -2.43 -13.71
C SER A 388 20.85 -0.92 -13.99
N SER A 389 19.84 -0.16 -13.56
CA SER A 389 19.90 1.31 -13.61
C SER A 389 21.00 1.91 -12.72
N CYS A 390 21.55 1.13 -11.77
CA CYS A 390 22.59 1.56 -10.84
C CYS A 390 23.73 0.53 -10.66
N HIS A 391 23.46 -0.76 -10.88
CA HIS A 391 24.40 -1.86 -10.63
C HIS A 391 24.88 -2.53 -11.92
N SER A 392 26.09 -3.09 -11.88
CA SER A 392 26.62 -3.87 -13.01
C SER A 392 25.91 -5.24 -13.14
N SER A 393 25.82 -5.74 -14.38
CA SER A 393 25.16 -7.02 -14.68
C SER A 393 25.67 -8.20 -13.85
N PRO A 394 27.00 -8.41 -13.62
CA PRO A 394 27.46 -9.51 -12.77
C PRO A 394 26.99 -9.39 -11.32
N TRP A 395 26.86 -8.17 -10.79
CA TRP A 395 26.34 -7.95 -9.46
C TRP A 395 24.85 -8.30 -9.39
N VAL A 396 24.06 -7.87 -10.38
CA VAL A 396 22.61 -8.14 -10.45
C VAL A 396 22.37 -9.65 -10.52
N GLN A 397 23.05 -10.35 -11.43
CA GLN A 397 22.95 -11.82 -11.56
C GLN A 397 23.29 -12.53 -10.25
N GLY A 398 24.43 -12.21 -9.64
CA GLY A 398 24.85 -12.83 -8.39
C GLY A 398 23.90 -12.50 -7.22
N HIS A 399 23.22 -11.35 -7.24
CA HIS A 399 22.20 -11.01 -6.26
C HIS A 399 20.97 -11.93 -6.38
N PHE A 400 20.45 -12.13 -7.60
CA PHE A 400 19.27 -12.98 -7.82
C PHE A 400 19.59 -14.47 -7.64
N GLU A 401 20.80 -14.92 -7.93
CA GLU A 401 21.26 -16.30 -7.59
C GLU A 401 21.22 -16.52 -6.08
N LYS A 402 21.72 -15.58 -5.28
CA LYS A 402 21.64 -15.65 -3.81
C LYS A 402 20.19 -15.65 -3.33
N LEU A 403 19.32 -14.83 -3.92
CA LEU A 403 17.92 -14.80 -3.55
C LEU A 403 17.23 -16.12 -3.86
N LYS A 404 17.43 -16.71 -5.06
CA LYS A 404 16.92 -18.04 -5.43
C LYS A 404 17.35 -19.12 -4.44
N LYS A 405 18.65 -19.11 -4.06
CA LYS A 405 19.15 -20.04 -3.06
C LYS A 405 18.50 -19.82 -1.69
N THR A 406 18.33 -18.58 -1.25
CA THR A 406 17.67 -18.28 0.03
C THR A 406 16.22 -18.74 0.05
N ILE A 407 15.49 -18.58 -1.06
CA ILE A 407 14.12 -19.09 -1.21
C ILE A 407 14.11 -20.61 -1.04
N SER A 408 15.00 -21.32 -1.75
CA SER A 408 15.13 -22.77 -1.66
C SER A 408 15.43 -23.24 -0.24
N ASP A 409 16.45 -22.65 0.42
CA ASP A 409 16.89 -23.04 1.77
C ASP A 409 15.77 -22.80 2.82
N THR A 410 15.07 -21.66 2.72
CA THR A 410 13.99 -21.36 3.66
C THR A 410 12.74 -22.21 3.42
N ASN A 411 12.45 -22.57 2.16
CA ASN A 411 11.38 -23.51 1.84
C ASN A 411 11.71 -24.92 2.38
N ALA A 412 12.95 -25.37 2.25
CA ALA A 412 13.39 -26.64 2.82
C ALA A 412 13.24 -26.69 4.35
N SER A 413 13.66 -25.62 5.05
CA SER A 413 13.47 -25.51 6.50
C SER A 413 11.99 -25.46 6.91
N THR A 414 11.14 -24.79 6.12
CA THR A 414 9.70 -24.78 6.33
C THR A 414 9.07 -26.15 6.11
N LEU A 415 9.56 -26.91 5.13
CA LEU A 415 9.09 -28.27 4.87
C LEU A 415 9.35 -29.19 6.06
N GLU A 416 10.53 -29.11 6.69
CA GLU A 416 10.81 -29.91 7.89
C GLU A 416 9.84 -29.53 9.04
N ALA A 417 9.57 -28.25 9.25
CA ALA A 417 8.58 -27.81 10.23
C ALA A 417 7.18 -28.33 9.91
N THR A 418 6.79 -28.32 8.63
CA THR A 418 5.49 -28.87 8.17
C THR A 418 5.40 -30.36 8.44
N ARG A 419 6.49 -31.13 8.20
CA ARG A 419 6.54 -32.56 8.52
C ARG A 419 6.32 -32.86 10.01
N LEU A 420 6.89 -32.03 10.90
CA LEU A 420 6.68 -32.18 12.35
C LEU A 420 5.19 -31.93 12.73
N VAL A 421 4.55 -30.93 12.16
CA VAL A 421 3.11 -30.68 12.39
C VAL A 421 2.27 -31.82 11.84
N LEU A 422 2.51 -32.29 10.62
CA LEU A 422 1.80 -33.43 10.04
C LEU A 422 1.91 -34.68 10.91
N ARG A 423 3.11 -34.95 11.46
CA ARG A 423 3.32 -36.05 12.40
C ARG A 423 2.58 -35.86 13.73
N ALA A 424 2.51 -34.63 14.24
CA ALA A 424 1.72 -34.33 15.45
C ALA A 424 0.23 -34.60 15.23
N TRP A 425 -0.31 -34.18 14.07
CA TRP A 425 -1.69 -34.46 13.70
C TRP A 425 -1.98 -35.95 13.50
N GLU A 426 -1.10 -36.66 12.82
CA GLU A 426 -1.21 -38.11 12.60
C GLU A 426 -1.27 -38.88 13.93
N LYS A 427 -0.51 -38.44 14.93
CA LYS A 427 -0.46 -39.05 16.28
C LYS A 427 -1.53 -38.53 17.23
N GLY A 428 -2.38 -37.59 16.80
CA GLY A 428 -3.41 -37.00 17.65
C GLY A 428 -2.87 -36.10 18.78
N LEU A 429 -1.63 -35.63 18.66
CA LEU A 429 -0.99 -34.71 19.60
C LEU A 429 -1.38 -33.23 19.36
N ALA A 430 -1.92 -32.93 18.18
CA ALA A 430 -2.54 -31.71 17.78
C ALA A 430 -3.72 -32.02 16.84
N LYS A 431 -4.65 -31.07 16.60
CA LYS A 431 -5.89 -31.29 15.87
C LYS A 431 -5.93 -30.47 14.57
N ARG A 432 -6.40 -31.09 13.50
CA ARG A 432 -6.48 -30.42 12.17
C ARG A 432 -7.63 -29.43 12.04
N GLU A 433 -8.63 -29.48 12.92
CA GLU A 433 -9.83 -28.64 12.85
C GLU A 433 -9.51 -27.14 12.91
N ASN A 434 -8.55 -26.77 13.74
CA ASN A 434 -7.93 -25.44 13.73
C ASN A 434 -6.41 -25.62 13.69
N PRO A 435 -5.76 -25.41 12.55
CA PRO A 435 -4.33 -25.65 12.39
C PRO A 435 -3.43 -24.56 12.98
N PHE A 436 -3.95 -23.72 13.90
CA PHE A 436 -3.26 -22.54 14.44
C PHE A 436 -3.47 -22.34 15.95
N ASP A 437 -3.97 -23.29 16.70
CA ASP A 437 -4.28 -23.09 18.13
C ASP A 437 -3.37 -23.86 19.08
N GLU A 438 -2.81 -25.00 18.70
CA GLU A 438 -1.84 -25.71 19.53
C GLU A 438 -0.41 -25.18 19.42
N GLY A 439 0.42 -25.50 20.44
CA GLY A 439 1.77 -24.95 20.55
C GLY A 439 2.68 -25.23 19.35
N ILE A 440 2.63 -26.45 18.78
CA ILE A 440 3.44 -26.82 17.63
C ILE A 440 2.98 -26.09 16.35
N GLU A 441 1.68 -25.85 16.20
CA GLU A 441 1.09 -25.15 15.09
C GLU A 441 1.45 -23.65 15.12
N ARG A 442 1.45 -23.04 16.30
CA ARG A 442 1.89 -21.66 16.50
C ARG A 442 3.38 -21.50 16.15
N MET A 443 4.23 -22.44 16.57
CA MET A 443 5.63 -22.47 16.15
C MET A 443 5.78 -22.69 14.64
N TRP A 444 4.90 -23.47 14.01
CA TRP A 444 4.86 -23.62 12.56
C TRP A 444 4.50 -22.33 11.85
N VAL A 445 3.52 -21.56 12.35
CA VAL A 445 3.19 -20.23 11.85
C VAL A 445 4.40 -19.29 11.96
N GLU A 446 5.08 -19.25 13.11
CA GLU A 446 6.30 -18.44 13.27
C GLU A 446 7.38 -18.83 12.26
N GLN A 447 7.53 -20.11 11.94
CA GLN A 447 8.52 -20.62 10.99
C GLN A 447 8.34 -20.04 9.59
N TRP A 448 7.13 -20.14 9.04
CA TRP A 448 6.90 -19.72 7.65
C TRP A 448 6.48 -18.24 7.53
N LEU A 449 5.72 -17.72 8.48
CA LEU A 449 5.17 -16.36 8.39
C LEU A 449 6.19 -15.31 8.84
N PHE A 450 7.00 -15.59 9.88
CA PHE A 450 7.92 -14.60 10.42
C PHE A 450 9.37 -14.88 9.99
N PHE A 451 9.94 -16.02 10.35
CA PHE A 451 11.37 -16.24 10.22
C PHE A 451 11.81 -16.51 8.77
N SER A 452 11.05 -17.32 8.03
CA SER A 452 11.32 -17.56 6.60
C SER A 452 11.14 -16.27 5.79
N ASN A 453 10.09 -15.50 6.06
CA ASN A 453 9.85 -14.22 5.38
C ASN A 453 10.95 -13.21 5.68
N SER A 454 11.32 -13.02 6.95
CA SER A 454 12.41 -12.13 7.36
C SER A 454 13.70 -12.47 6.61
N THR A 455 14.07 -13.76 6.55
CA THR A 455 15.28 -14.23 5.86
C THR A 455 15.21 -13.96 4.36
N ARG A 456 14.06 -14.17 3.70
CA ARG A 456 13.88 -13.93 2.26
C ARG A 456 13.92 -12.45 1.92
N PHE A 457 13.22 -11.60 2.68
CA PHE A 457 13.28 -10.16 2.50
C PHE A 457 14.67 -9.59 2.76
N ALA A 458 15.40 -10.14 3.75
CA ALA A 458 16.79 -9.76 4.00
C ALA A 458 17.69 -10.09 2.81
N SER A 459 17.49 -11.23 2.15
CA SER A 459 18.22 -11.58 0.93
C SER A 459 17.84 -10.67 -0.23
N ALA A 460 16.55 -10.40 -0.43
CA ALA A 460 16.05 -9.56 -1.53
C ALA A 460 16.51 -8.10 -1.46
N MET A 461 16.64 -7.53 -0.26
CA MET A 461 16.99 -6.12 -0.05
C MET A 461 18.34 -5.90 0.62
N ALA A 462 19.15 -6.97 0.79
CA ALA A 462 20.46 -6.92 1.44
C ALA A 462 20.45 -6.35 2.87
N GLY A 463 19.43 -6.69 3.66
CA GLY A 463 19.30 -6.31 5.06
C GLY A 463 19.91 -7.37 5.98
N ALA A 464 21.22 -7.36 6.19
CA ALA A 464 22.00 -8.46 6.77
C ALA A 464 21.51 -8.94 8.14
N ASP A 465 21.19 -8.04 9.07
CA ASP A 465 20.77 -8.41 10.42
C ASP A 465 19.49 -9.26 10.43
N TYR A 466 18.50 -8.88 9.62
CA TYR A 466 17.27 -9.65 9.40
C TYR A 466 17.51 -11.00 8.73
N GLY A 467 18.62 -11.16 8.04
CA GLY A 467 19.05 -12.45 7.49
C GLY A 467 19.68 -13.39 8.52
N VAL A 468 20.09 -12.88 9.67
CA VAL A 468 20.86 -13.64 10.67
C VAL A 468 20.14 -13.67 12.03
N PHE A 469 20.05 -12.54 12.73
CA PHE A 469 19.60 -12.46 14.13
C PHE A 469 18.20 -11.87 14.31
N ALA A 470 17.84 -10.81 13.60
CA ALA A 470 16.54 -10.19 13.72
C ALA A 470 15.47 -11.00 12.96
N HIS A 471 14.89 -11.99 13.62
CA HIS A 471 13.92 -12.95 13.04
C HIS A 471 14.44 -13.72 11.79
N GLY A 472 15.77 -13.85 11.64
CA GLY A 472 16.37 -14.52 10.51
C GLY A 472 16.74 -15.99 10.79
N ARG A 473 17.91 -16.43 10.24
CA ARG A 473 18.35 -17.84 10.30
C ARG A 473 18.52 -18.38 11.72
N TRP A 474 18.87 -17.52 12.69
CA TRP A 474 18.96 -17.94 14.10
C TRP A 474 17.60 -18.41 14.63
N ASP A 475 16.55 -17.60 14.38
CA ASP A 475 15.21 -17.97 14.83
C ASP A 475 14.63 -19.13 14.02
N LEU A 476 14.91 -19.22 12.72
CA LEU A 476 14.54 -20.39 11.89
C LEU A 476 15.05 -21.70 12.49
N THR A 477 16.35 -21.77 12.80
CA THR A 477 16.98 -23.00 13.31
C THR A 477 16.56 -23.29 14.74
N LYS A 478 16.48 -22.27 15.58
CA LYS A 478 16.03 -22.39 16.98
C LYS A 478 14.58 -22.87 17.06
N ASN A 479 13.71 -22.32 16.22
CA ASN A 479 12.29 -22.67 16.22
C ASN A 479 12.06 -24.11 15.74
N LEU A 480 12.74 -24.53 14.67
CA LEU A 480 12.66 -25.93 14.21
C LEU A 480 13.12 -26.90 15.30
N ARG A 481 14.16 -26.56 16.07
CA ARG A 481 14.62 -27.32 17.22
C ARG A 481 13.55 -27.43 18.30
N LYS A 482 12.89 -26.31 18.65
CA LYS A 482 11.78 -26.30 19.62
C LYS A 482 10.60 -27.16 19.18
N MET A 483 10.24 -27.12 17.88
CA MET A 483 9.16 -27.94 17.34
C MET A 483 9.48 -29.43 17.46
N TRP A 484 10.73 -29.80 17.15
CA TRP A 484 11.21 -31.19 17.29
C TRP A 484 11.19 -31.64 18.77
N GLU A 485 11.71 -30.83 19.70
CA GLU A 485 11.70 -31.10 21.14
C GLU A 485 10.27 -31.24 21.68
N TRP A 486 9.36 -30.34 21.27
CA TRP A 486 7.94 -30.41 21.63
C TRP A 486 7.28 -31.75 21.26
N LEU A 487 7.63 -32.24 20.07
CA LEU A 487 7.10 -33.52 19.57
C LEU A 487 7.69 -34.71 20.33
N GLU A 488 9.01 -34.77 20.52
CA GLU A 488 9.70 -35.84 21.24
C GLU A 488 9.23 -35.98 22.70
N GLU A 489 9.05 -34.84 23.39
CA GLU A 489 8.52 -34.84 24.78
C GLU A 489 7.12 -35.48 24.88
N ARG A 490 6.27 -35.27 23.88
CA ARG A 490 4.88 -35.80 23.87
C ARG A 490 4.79 -37.21 23.32
N GLU A 491 5.77 -37.65 22.58
CA GLU A 491 5.89 -39.05 22.15
C GLU A 491 6.49 -39.95 23.25
N GLY A 492 6.96 -39.38 24.36
CA GLY A 492 7.52 -40.11 25.49
C GLY A 492 8.95 -40.63 25.23
N LYS A 493 9.72 -39.90 24.43
CA LYS A 493 11.13 -40.22 24.12
C LYS A 493 12.08 -39.31 24.89
#